data_2b94ec229689fc48ea38b0c831c32ae1
#
_entry.id   2b94ec229689fc48ea38b0c831c32ae1
#
_cell.length_a   1.000
_cell.length_b   1.000
_cell.length_c   1.000
_cell.angle_alpha   90.00
_cell.angle_beta   90.00
_cell.angle_gamma   90.00
#
_symmetry.space_group_name_H-M   'P 1'
#
loop_
_entity.id
_entity.type
_entity.pdbx_description
1 polymer ?
#
loop_
_entity_poly.entity_id
_entity_poly.type
_entity_poly.pdbx_seq_one_letter_code
_entity_poly.pdbx_strand_id
1 'polypeptide(L)'
;LTPKEALTKDDERIVLEAWSLFDQADIIVAHNGKRFDVNKCNGYFLKYGLPKPSPFKVIDTLEIAKKNFNLPFKSLEYLAKFLDVELKLDAGGIETWIGCERGDQEALDTMVEYNRGDIITLREIHKRLKGWDNNGVNIALYNDNHNAVCTHCGSDNVSVLSDKFAYTPNRKYQVYRCNGCGAVLRSNRKEGSGNSLVRVV
;
A
#
# COMPACT_ATOMS: atom_id res chain seq x y z
N LEU A 1 -5.72 -3.77 -22.46
CA LEU A 1 -5.51 -4.49 -23.73
C LEU A 1 -6.46 -3.94 -24.79
N THR A 2 -6.02 -3.92 -26.03
CA THR A 2 -6.89 -3.77 -27.18
C THR A 2 -7.44 -5.15 -27.59
N PRO A 3 -8.57 -5.24 -28.34
CA PRO A 3 -9.07 -6.50 -28.87
C PRO A 3 -8.01 -7.32 -29.64
N LYS A 4 -7.19 -6.62 -30.41
CA LYS A 4 -6.12 -7.27 -31.19
C LYS A 4 -5.05 -7.87 -30.27
N GLU A 5 -4.57 -7.12 -29.28
CA GLU A 5 -3.59 -7.60 -28.30
C GLU A 5 -4.12 -8.80 -27.50
N ALA A 6 -5.40 -8.78 -27.12
CA ALA A 6 -6.05 -9.90 -26.44
C ALA A 6 -6.07 -11.17 -27.30
N LEU A 7 -6.50 -11.05 -28.56
CA LEU A 7 -6.56 -12.17 -29.52
C LEU A 7 -5.17 -12.73 -29.82
N THR A 8 -4.16 -11.89 -29.97
CA THR A 8 -2.79 -12.32 -30.29
C THR A 8 -1.98 -12.68 -29.05
N LYS A 9 -2.55 -12.48 -27.85
CA LYS A 9 -1.86 -12.64 -26.55
C LYS A 9 -0.58 -11.79 -26.47
N ASP A 10 -0.61 -10.62 -27.11
CA ASP A 10 0.49 -9.67 -27.12
C ASP A 10 0.35 -8.71 -25.93
N ASP A 11 1.20 -8.87 -24.94
CA ASP A 11 1.22 -8.11 -23.71
C ASP A 11 2.41 -7.11 -23.63
N GLU A 12 3.24 -7.01 -24.70
CA GLU A 12 4.47 -6.22 -24.71
C GLU A 12 4.24 -4.76 -24.32
N ARG A 13 3.31 -4.07 -24.98
CA ARG A 13 3.02 -2.65 -24.71
C ARG A 13 2.64 -2.41 -23.26
N ILE A 14 1.77 -3.25 -22.69
CA ILE A 14 1.31 -3.13 -21.30
C ILE A 14 2.46 -3.37 -20.32
N VAL A 15 3.32 -4.36 -20.63
CA VAL A 15 4.48 -4.68 -19.80
C VAL A 15 5.47 -3.50 -19.80
N LEU A 16 5.73 -2.88 -20.96
CA LEU A 16 6.58 -1.70 -21.07
C LEU A 16 6.02 -0.51 -20.28
N GLU A 17 4.72 -0.24 -20.39
CA GLU A 17 4.04 0.81 -19.62
C GLU A 17 4.10 0.52 -18.12
N ALA A 18 3.81 -0.73 -17.71
CA ALA A 18 3.90 -1.13 -16.31
C ALA A 18 5.33 -0.98 -15.76
N TRP A 19 6.34 -1.40 -16.53
CA TRP A 19 7.74 -1.23 -16.14
C TRP A 19 8.09 0.25 -15.93
N SER A 20 7.66 1.13 -16.84
CA SER A 20 7.90 2.58 -16.72
C SER A 20 7.26 3.17 -15.44
N LEU A 21 6.05 2.72 -15.08
CA LEU A 21 5.40 3.15 -13.85
C LEU A 21 6.14 2.63 -12.60
N PHE A 22 6.62 1.39 -12.64
CA PHE A 22 7.41 0.82 -11.55
C PHE A 22 8.75 1.52 -11.37
N ASP A 23 9.40 1.89 -12.47
CA ASP A 23 10.69 2.58 -12.46
C ASP A 23 10.61 4.01 -11.92
N GLN A 24 9.48 4.68 -12.14
CA GLN A 24 9.21 6.04 -11.66
C GLN A 24 8.67 6.08 -10.22
N ALA A 25 8.18 4.96 -9.70
CA ALA A 25 7.51 4.93 -8.40
C ALA A 25 8.49 4.88 -7.24
N ASP A 26 8.38 5.77 -6.27
CA ASP A 26 9.03 5.64 -4.96
C ASP A 26 8.28 4.66 -4.05
N ILE A 27 6.94 4.66 -4.14
CA ILE A 27 6.07 3.86 -3.28
C ILE A 27 4.92 3.28 -4.11
N ILE A 28 4.73 1.97 -4.01
CA ILE A 28 3.59 1.25 -4.58
C ILE A 28 2.67 0.81 -3.45
N VAL A 29 1.38 1.11 -3.57
CA VAL A 29 0.35 0.63 -2.64
C VAL A 29 -0.42 -0.50 -3.30
N ALA A 30 -0.52 -1.65 -2.63
CA ALA A 30 -1.18 -2.83 -3.18
C ALA A 30 -1.89 -3.64 -2.08
N HIS A 31 -2.71 -4.62 -2.50
CA HIS A 31 -3.30 -5.62 -1.63
C HIS A 31 -2.78 -7.01 -2.02
N ASN A 32 -1.90 -7.59 -1.21
CA ASN A 32 -1.11 -8.80 -1.53
C ASN A 32 -0.08 -8.61 -2.66
N GLY A 33 0.25 -7.36 -2.97
CA GLY A 33 1.08 -7.00 -4.12
C GLY A 33 2.52 -7.46 -4.00
N LYS A 34 3.09 -7.48 -2.81
CA LYS A 34 4.46 -7.97 -2.58
C LYS A 34 4.66 -9.41 -3.05
N ARG A 35 3.67 -10.27 -2.83
CA ARG A 35 3.74 -11.70 -3.17
C ARG A 35 3.21 -12.00 -4.55
N PHE A 36 2.28 -11.21 -5.05
CA PHE A 36 1.58 -11.48 -6.30
C PHE A 36 1.97 -10.48 -7.40
N ASP A 37 1.47 -9.25 -7.35
CA ASP A 37 1.59 -8.31 -8.48
C ASP A 37 3.04 -7.97 -8.82
N VAL A 38 3.85 -7.62 -7.81
CA VAL A 38 5.26 -7.25 -8.01
C VAL A 38 6.05 -8.41 -8.60
N ASN A 39 5.88 -9.62 -8.06
CA ASN A 39 6.60 -10.79 -8.55
C ASN A 39 6.16 -11.18 -9.96
N LYS A 40 4.86 -11.06 -10.26
CA LYS A 40 4.33 -11.33 -11.59
C LYS A 40 4.86 -10.34 -12.61
N CYS A 41 4.81 -9.04 -12.30
CA CYS A 41 5.38 -7.99 -13.15
C CYS A 41 6.88 -8.20 -13.38
N ASN A 42 7.66 -8.50 -12.35
CA ASN A 42 9.09 -8.80 -12.49
C ASN A 42 9.36 -9.98 -13.44
N GLY A 43 8.52 -11.02 -13.42
CA GLY A 43 8.62 -12.13 -14.36
C GLY A 43 8.41 -11.69 -15.82
N TYR A 44 7.44 -10.81 -16.06
CA TYR A 44 7.22 -10.25 -17.39
C TYR A 44 8.31 -9.26 -17.80
N PHE A 45 8.82 -8.44 -16.90
CA PHE A 45 9.95 -7.56 -17.17
C PHE A 45 11.17 -8.37 -17.62
N LEU A 46 11.45 -9.47 -16.93
CA LEU A 46 12.53 -10.38 -17.32
C LEU A 46 12.27 -11.03 -18.70
N LYS A 47 11.02 -11.49 -18.98
CA LYS A 47 10.61 -12.06 -20.26
C LYS A 47 10.91 -11.13 -21.43
N TYR A 48 10.66 -9.81 -21.24
CA TYR A 48 10.89 -8.79 -22.26
C TYR A 48 12.29 -8.15 -22.23
N GLY A 49 13.22 -8.72 -21.46
CA GLY A 49 14.61 -8.22 -21.40
C GLY A 49 14.76 -6.85 -20.75
N LEU A 50 13.75 -6.40 -19.98
CA LEU A 50 13.79 -5.13 -19.30
C LEU A 50 14.68 -5.21 -18.04
N PRO A 51 15.44 -4.16 -17.72
CA PRO A 51 16.23 -4.13 -16.50
C PRO A 51 15.32 -4.11 -15.27
N LYS A 52 15.89 -4.43 -14.11
CA LYS A 52 15.17 -4.27 -12.84
C LYS A 52 14.77 -2.80 -12.66
N PRO A 53 13.51 -2.48 -12.31
CA PRO A 53 13.10 -1.12 -12.01
C PRO A 53 13.91 -0.49 -10.86
N SER A 54 13.94 0.83 -10.82
CA SER A 54 14.52 1.62 -9.74
C SER A 54 13.96 1.18 -8.38
N PRO A 55 14.70 1.38 -7.27
CA PRO A 55 14.26 0.95 -5.95
C PRO A 55 12.97 1.64 -5.52
N PHE A 56 11.97 0.88 -5.18
CA PHE A 56 10.71 1.36 -4.62
C PHE A 56 10.36 0.61 -3.33
N LYS A 57 9.43 1.16 -2.56
CA LYS A 57 8.84 0.50 -1.39
C LYS A 57 7.42 0.04 -1.71
N VAL A 58 6.98 -1.05 -1.07
CA VAL A 58 5.61 -1.54 -1.21
C VAL A 58 4.89 -1.43 0.12
N ILE A 59 3.76 -0.72 0.13
CA ILE A 59 2.78 -0.72 1.21
C ILE A 59 1.73 -1.77 0.85
N ASP A 60 1.68 -2.85 1.62
CA ASP A 60 0.77 -3.97 1.37
C ASP A 60 -0.35 -3.98 2.42
N THR A 61 -1.56 -3.59 2.00
CA THR A 61 -2.73 -3.50 2.88
C THR A 61 -3.17 -4.84 3.46
N LEU A 62 -2.90 -5.97 2.77
CA LEU A 62 -3.14 -7.30 3.31
C LEU A 62 -2.18 -7.62 4.47
N GLU A 63 -0.90 -7.25 4.36
CA GLU A 63 0.07 -7.43 5.44
C GLU A 63 -0.30 -6.57 6.66
N ILE A 64 -0.70 -5.31 6.45
CA ILE A 64 -1.19 -4.44 7.53
C ILE A 64 -2.38 -5.10 8.24
N ALA A 65 -3.37 -5.59 7.47
CA ALA A 65 -4.56 -6.23 8.02
C ALA A 65 -4.22 -7.52 8.78
N LYS A 66 -3.34 -8.37 8.23
CA LYS A 66 -2.92 -9.62 8.90
C LYS A 66 -2.20 -9.38 10.21
N LYS A 67 -1.38 -8.33 10.26
CA LYS A 67 -0.55 -8.03 11.43
C LYS A 67 -1.33 -7.42 12.58
N ASN A 68 -2.33 -6.59 12.28
CA ASN A 68 -2.98 -5.76 13.29
C ASN A 68 -4.37 -6.23 13.68
N PHE A 69 -5.06 -7.06 12.85
CA PHE A 69 -6.46 -7.40 13.08
C PHE A 69 -6.74 -8.89 13.01
N ASN A 70 -7.50 -9.38 13.99
CA ASN A 70 -8.02 -10.75 13.98
C ASN A 70 -9.39 -10.77 13.29
N LEU A 71 -9.40 -10.69 11.95
CA LEU A 71 -10.60 -10.74 11.12
C LEU A 71 -10.73 -12.13 10.48
N PRO A 72 -11.98 -12.64 10.25
CA PRO A 72 -12.21 -13.93 9.60
C PRO A 72 -11.60 -13.99 8.19
N PHE A 73 -11.79 -12.95 7.41
CA PHE A 73 -11.23 -12.79 6.06
C PHE A 73 -10.50 -11.46 5.95
N LYS A 74 -9.61 -11.38 4.98
CA LYS A 74 -8.78 -10.20 4.74
C LYS A 74 -8.64 -9.91 3.24
N SER A 75 -9.56 -10.41 2.41
CA SER A 75 -9.65 -10.02 1.00
C SER A 75 -10.02 -8.54 0.88
N LEU A 76 -9.69 -7.92 -0.25
CA LEU A 76 -10.02 -6.51 -0.52
C LEU A 76 -11.53 -6.27 -0.37
N GLU A 77 -12.35 -7.16 -0.95
CA GLU A 77 -13.80 -7.13 -0.86
C GLU A 77 -14.31 -7.24 0.58
N TYR A 78 -13.76 -8.17 1.37
CA TYR A 78 -14.16 -8.32 2.77
C TYR A 78 -13.83 -7.08 3.60
N LEU A 79 -12.61 -6.53 3.42
CA LEU A 79 -12.19 -5.32 4.11
C LEU A 79 -13.05 -4.11 3.70
N ALA A 80 -13.43 -4.01 2.44
CA ALA A 80 -14.31 -2.95 1.98
C ALA A 80 -15.69 -3.04 2.66
N LYS A 81 -16.31 -4.21 2.68
CA LYS A 81 -17.59 -4.44 3.37
C LYS A 81 -17.47 -4.17 4.88
N PHE A 82 -16.41 -4.64 5.52
CA PHE A 82 -16.18 -4.47 6.95
C PHE A 82 -15.96 -3.01 7.36
N LEU A 83 -15.37 -2.19 6.47
CA LEU A 83 -15.06 -0.78 6.72
C LEU A 83 -16.10 0.19 6.14
N ASP A 84 -17.22 -0.31 5.63
CA ASP A 84 -18.26 0.47 4.93
C ASP A 84 -17.67 1.35 3.81
N VAL A 85 -16.73 0.77 3.07
CA VAL A 85 -16.19 1.37 1.85
C VAL A 85 -17.07 0.93 0.68
N GLU A 86 -17.55 1.89 -0.10
CA GLU A 86 -18.38 1.60 -1.27
C GLU A 86 -17.62 0.71 -2.27
N LEU A 87 -18.15 -0.48 -2.52
CA LEU A 87 -17.68 -1.36 -3.58
C LEU A 87 -18.33 -0.91 -4.89
N LYS A 88 -17.54 -0.55 -5.86
CA LYS A 88 -18.03 -0.27 -7.21
C LYS A 88 -17.81 -1.49 -8.10
N LEU A 89 -18.90 -1.97 -8.70
CA LEU A 89 -19.01 -2.90 -9.80
C LEU A 89 -18.74 -4.39 -9.52
N ASP A 90 -19.68 -5.20 -10.00
CA ASP A 90 -19.49 -6.62 -10.26
C ASP A 90 -18.74 -6.79 -11.59
N ALA A 91 -17.70 -7.61 -11.62
CA ALA A 91 -16.92 -7.90 -12.84
C ALA A 91 -17.71 -8.73 -13.87
N GLY A 92 -18.98 -9.07 -13.63
CA GLY A 92 -19.80 -9.88 -14.54
C GLY A 92 -19.43 -11.37 -14.59
N GLY A 93 -18.65 -11.85 -13.61
CA GLY A 93 -18.30 -13.27 -13.51
C GLY A 93 -17.33 -13.79 -14.57
N ILE A 94 -17.34 -15.11 -14.79
CA ILE A 94 -16.42 -15.80 -15.70
C ILE A 94 -16.62 -15.40 -17.18
N GLU A 95 -17.85 -15.03 -17.55
CA GLU A 95 -18.18 -14.65 -18.93
C GLU A 95 -17.40 -13.41 -19.39
N THR A 96 -17.18 -12.44 -18.50
CA THR A 96 -16.37 -11.25 -18.79
C THR A 96 -14.91 -11.64 -19.06
N TRP A 97 -14.35 -12.57 -18.28
CA TRP A 97 -12.99 -13.06 -18.51
C TRP A 97 -12.85 -13.77 -19.86
N ILE A 98 -13.81 -14.63 -20.21
CA ILE A 98 -13.86 -15.31 -21.52
C ILE A 98 -14.00 -14.28 -22.65
N GLY A 99 -14.86 -13.26 -22.47
CA GLY A 99 -14.99 -12.17 -23.42
C GLY A 99 -13.67 -11.42 -23.64
N CYS A 100 -12.97 -11.07 -22.55
CA CYS A 100 -11.65 -10.44 -22.65
C CYS A 100 -10.64 -11.29 -23.44
N GLU A 101 -10.59 -12.60 -23.22
CA GLU A 101 -9.69 -13.51 -23.97
C GLU A 101 -10.03 -13.58 -25.47
N ARG A 102 -11.30 -13.39 -25.81
CA ARG A 102 -11.79 -13.35 -27.19
C ARG A 102 -11.66 -11.98 -27.85
N GLY A 103 -11.12 -11.00 -27.15
CA GLY A 103 -10.97 -9.63 -27.66
C GLY A 103 -12.31 -8.89 -27.80
N ASP A 104 -13.33 -9.26 -27.02
CA ASP A 104 -14.58 -8.54 -26.96
C ASP A 104 -14.39 -7.17 -26.31
N GLN A 105 -14.72 -6.10 -27.03
CA GLN A 105 -14.49 -4.73 -26.57
C GLN A 105 -15.32 -4.40 -25.33
N GLU A 106 -16.58 -4.84 -25.25
CA GLU A 106 -17.48 -4.57 -24.11
C GLU A 106 -16.97 -5.28 -22.86
N ALA A 107 -16.49 -6.51 -22.99
CA ALA A 107 -15.87 -7.25 -21.87
C ALA A 107 -14.56 -6.58 -21.39
N LEU A 108 -13.74 -6.09 -22.31
CA LEU A 108 -12.52 -5.35 -21.99
C LEU A 108 -12.83 -4.03 -21.27
N ASP A 109 -13.82 -3.28 -21.74
CA ASP A 109 -14.24 -2.03 -21.10
C ASP A 109 -14.81 -2.28 -19.69
N THR A 110 -15.64 -3.32 -19.53
CA THR A 110 -16.14 -3.76 -18.22
C THR A 110 -15.00 -4.10 -17.26
N MET A 111 -13.98 -4.81 -17.72
CA MET A 111 -12.81 -5.17 -16.92
C MET A 111 -11.99 -3.94 -16.53
N VAL A 112 -11.86 -2.96 -17.41
CA VAL A 112 -11.17 -1.69 -17.10
C VAL A 112 -11.91 -0.94 -15.98
N GLU A 113 -13.23 -0.82 -16.06
CA GLU A 113 -14.03 -0.15 -15.02
C GLU A 113 -13.98 -0.92 -13.69
N TYR A 114 -14.03 -2.25 -13.72
CA TYR A 114 -13.82 -3.07 -12.54
C TYR A 114 -12.47 -2.80 -11.88
N ASN A 115 -11.36 -2.85 -12.64
CA ASN A 115 -10.03 -2.57 -12.10
C ASN A 115 -9.89 -1.15 -11.52
N ARG A 116 -10.51 -0.15 -12.16
CA ARG A 116 -10.57 1.22 -11.62
C ARG A 116 -11.30 1.26 -10.28
N GLY A 117 -12.41 0.53 -10.16
CA GLY A 117 -13.15 0.38 -8.92
C GLY A 117 -12.31 -0.22 -7.80
N ASP A 118 -11.55 -1.28 -8.10
CA ASP A 118 -10.65 -1.93 -7.14
C ASP A 118 -9.54 -0.98 -6.65
N ILE A 119 -8.97 -0.16 -7.54
CA ILE A 119 -7.96 0.85 -7.17
C ILE A 119 -8.56 1.91 -6.22
N ILE A 120 -9.77 2.37 -6.50
CA ILE A 120 -10.48 3.33 -5.63
C ILE A 120 -10.75 2.70 -4.27
N THR A 121 -11.25 1.47 -4.25
CA THR A 121 -11.51 0.70 -3.03
C THR A 121 -10.23 0.49 -2.22
N LEU A 122 -9.13 0.09 -2.86
CA LEU A 122 -7.82 -0.06 -2.25
C LEU A 122 -7.33 1.25 -1.61
N ARG A 123 -7.49 2.36 -2.30
CA ARG A 123 -7.13 3.69 -1.79
C ARG A 123 -7.90 4.05 -0.52
N GLU A 124 -9.20 3.82 -0.50
CA GLU A 124 -10.04 4.11 0.68
C GLU A 124 -9.70 3.17 1.86
N ILE A 125 -9.49 1.90 1.60
CA ILE A 125 -9.02 0.94 2.62
C ILE A 125 -7.66 1.37 3.16
N HIS A 126 -6.70 1.72 2.31
CA HIS A 126 -5.39 2.20 2.75
C HIS A 126 -5.50 3.43 3.63
N LYS A 127 -6.37 4.40 3.33
CA LYS A 127 -6.62 5.57 4.19
C LYS A 127 -7.05 5.18 5.61
N ARG A 128 -7.83 4.11 5.77
CA ARG A 128 -8.26 3.60 7.09
C ARG A 128 -7.15 2.81 7.79
N LEU A 129 -6.31 2.09 7.05
CA LEU A 129 -5.29 1.20 7.60
C LEU A 129 -3.94 1.87 7.85
N LYS A 130 -3.59 2.95 7.15
CA LYS A 130 -2.24 3.54 7.17
C LYS A 130 -1.74 3.92 8.58
N GLY A 131 -2.62 4.34 9.49
CA GLY A 131 -2.26 4.66 10.88
C GLY A 131 -1.87 3.44 11.74
N TRP A 132 -2.13 2.23 11.25
CA TRP A 132 -1.82 0.96 11.90
C TRP A 132 -0.56 0.30 11.35
N ASP A 133 0.07 0.87 10.32
CA ASP A 133 1.26 0.30 9.69
C ASP A 133 2.55 0.64 10.45
N ASN A 134 2.75 0.02 11.58
CA ASN A 134 3.89 0.29 12.47
C ASN A 134 5.27 -0.04 11.89
N ASN A 135 5.33 -0.77 10.77
CA ASN A 135 6.58 -1.14 10.08
C ASN A 135 6.59 -0.65 8.62
N GLY A 136 5.70 0.27 8.30
CA GLY A 136 5.52 0.80 6.96
C GLY A 136 6.61 1.77 6.54
N VAL A 137 6.41 2.30 5.35
CA VAL A 137 7.28 3.31 4.77
C VAL A 137 7.16 4.61 5.56
N ASN A 138 8.29 5.22 5.87
CA ASN A 138 8.28 6.57 6.44
C ASN A 138 8.06 7.60 5.34
N ILE A 139 6.80 8.01 5.14
CA ILE A 139 6.40 8.98 4.11
C ILE A 139 7.10 10.35 4.30
N ALA A 140 7.46 10.70 5.53
CA ALA A 140 8.15 11.95 5.81
C ALA A 140 9.51 12.08 5.13
N LEU A 141 10.14 10.94 4.76
CA LEU A 141 11.43 10.94 4.06
C LEU A 141 11.31 11.27 2.57
N TYR A 142 10.09 11.28 2.03
CA TYR A 142 9.80 11.59 0.62
C TYR A 142 9.26 13.02 0.43
N ASN A 143 9.23 13.79 1.50
CA ASN A 143 8.82 15.18 1.48
C ASN A 143 10.01 16.08 1.83
N ASP A 144 10.21 17.17 1.10
CA ASP A 144 11.24 18.18 1.37
C ASP A 144 10.92 19.03 2.63
N ASN A 145 9.88 18.69 3.34
CA ASN A 145 9.47 19.40 4.55
C ASN A 145 10.28 18.93 5.75
N HIS A 146 11.13 19.80 6.27
CA HIS A 146 11.98 19.55 7.44
C HIS A 146 11.24 19.65 8.79
N ASN A 147 9.95 19.94 8.81
CA ASN A 147 9.13 20.01 10.00
C ASN A 147 8.80 18.60 10.55
N ALA A 148 8.38 18.54 11.81
CA ALA A 148 7.89 17.32 12.41
C ALA A 148 6.53 16.93 11.80
N VAL A 149 6.55 15.94 10.91
CA VAL A 149 5.37 15.43 10.22
C VAL A 149 5.14 13.95 10.52
N CYS A 150 3.90 13.51 10.35
CA CYS A 150 3.53 12.12 10.55
C CYS A 150 4.24 11.21 9.55
N THR A 151 4.93 10.19 10.06
CA THR A 151 5.66 9.22 9.23
C THR A 151 4.76 8.33 8.37
N HIS A 152 3.45 8.24 8.69
CA HIS A 152 2.48 7.40 7.98
C HIS A 152 1.71 8.13 6.88
N CYS A 153 1.52 9.44 7.01
CA CYS A 153 0.69 10.18 6.05
C CYS A 153 1.24 11.56 5.66
N GLY A 154 2.39 11.98 6.22
CA GLY A 154 3.00 13.27 5.91
C GLY A 154 2.31 14.50 6.52
N SER A 155 1.22 14.34 7.31
CA SER A 155 0.52 15.47 7.94
C SER A 155 1.36 16.08 9.06
N ASP A 156 1.37 17.40 9.16
CA ASP A 156 1.94 18.20 10.25
C ASP A 156 0.98 18.35 11.45
N ASN A 157 -0.30 17.99 11.27
CA ASN A 157 -1.31 18.03 12.32
C ASN A 157 -1.13 16.87 13.31
N VAL A 158 -0.20 17.04 14.25
CA VAL A 158 0.13 16.08 15.30
C VAL A 158 -0.06 16.68 16.67
N SER A 159 -0.65 15.92 17.60
CA SER A 159 -0.90 16.33 18.99
C SER A 159 -0.03 15.53 19.96
N VAL A 160 0.53 16.20 20.96
CA VAL A 160 1.26 15.55 22.06
C VAL A 160 0.28 14.73 22.89
N LEU A 161 0.66 13.51 23.27
CA LEU A 161 0.00 12.73 24.31
C LEU A 161 0.76 12.93 25.61
N SER A 162 0.37 13.94 26.40
CA SER A 162 1.13 14.47 27.56
C SER A 162 1.49 13.39 28.59
N ASP A 163 0.57 12.45 28.86
CA ASP A 163 0.75 11.43 29.90
C ASP A 163 1.20 10.08 29.36
N LYS A 164 1.61 10.03 28.07
CA LYS A 164 2.03 8.79 27.40
C LYS A 164 3.43 8.92 26.84
N PHE A 165 4.20 7.85 27.05
CA PHE A 165 5.57 7.78 26.61
C PHE A 165 5.83 6.42 25.93
N ALA A 166 6.71 6.43 24.95
CA ALA A 166 7.29 5.22 24.38
C ALA A 166 8.58 4.89 25.14
N TYR A 167 8.77 3.63 25.44
CA TYR A 167 9.92 3.15 26.19
C TYR A 167 10.76 2.21 25.34
N THR A 168 12.05 2.34 25.46
CA THR A 168 13.05 1.32 25.07
C THR A 168 13.70 0.79 26.34
N PRO A 169 14.53 -0.25 26.31
CA PRO A 169 15.13 -0.80 27.52
C PRO A 169 15.79 0.23 28.44
N ASN A 170 16.30 1.34 27.88
CA ASN A 170 17.06 2.33 28.63
C ASN A 170 16.66 3.80 28.39
N ARG A 171 15.59 4.04 27.63
CA ARG A 171 15.20 5.42 27.27
C ARG A 171 13.69 5.60 27.21
N LYS A 172 13.27 6.83 27.44
CA LYS A 172 11.89 7.32 27.37
C LYS A 172 11.77 8.39 26.27
N TYR A 173 10.65 8.39 25.55
CA TYR A 173 10.39 9.30 24.44
C TYR A 173 8.97 9.85 24.52
N GLN A 174 8.80 11.14 24.24
CA GLN A 174 7.47 11.74 24.09
C GLN A 174 6.69 11.08 22.95
N VAL A 175 5.39 10.84 23.18
CA VAL A 175 4.49 10.25 22.20
C VAL A 175 3.54 11.29 21.65
N TYR A 176 3.21 11.14 20.38
CA TYR A 176 2.33 12.01 19.61
C TYR A 176 1.26 11.17 18.92
N ARG A 177 0.12 11.79 18.62
CA ARG A 177 -0.92 11.23 17.76
C ARG A 177 -1.10 12.12 16.54
N CYS A 178 -1.14 11.51 15.38
CA CYS A 178 -1.52 12.20 14.15
C CYS A 178 -3.04 12.35 14.08
N ASN A 179 -3.52 13.59 13.97
CA ASN A 179 -4.96 13.87 13.86
C ASN A 179 -5.52 13.54 12.46
N GLY A 180 -4.65 13.38 11.45
CA GLY A 180 -5.06 13.03 10.09
C GLY A 180 -5.29 11.54 9.87
N CYS A 181 -4.45 10.65 10.44
CA CYS A 181 -4.55 9.20 10.22
C CYS A 181 -4.64 8.36 11.50
N GLY A 182 -4.60 8.97 12.68
CA GLY A 182 -4.67 8.29 13.96
C GLY A 182 -3.38 7.60 14.41
N ALA A 183 -2.32 7.61 13.60
CA ALA A 183 -1.05 6.95 13.93
C ALA A 183 -0.46 7.50 15.23
N VAL A 184 0.14 6.59 16.00
CA VAL A 184 0.89 6.93 17.22
C VAL A 184 2.37 6.97 16.88
N LEU A 185 3.00 8.10 17.17
CA LEU A 185 4.37 8.43 16.83
C LEU A 185 5.17 8.68 18.11
N ARG A 186 6.48 8.59 18.05
CA ARG A 186 7.35 9.05 19.14
C ARG A 186 8.39 10.04 18.64
N SER A 187 8.88 10.89 19.53
CA SER A 187 10.04 11.71 19.28
C SER A 187 11.27 10.85 18.92
N ASN A 188 12.14 11.34 18.07
CA ASN A 188 13.47 10.78 17.87
C ASN A 188 14.45 11.24 18.97
N ARG A 189 14.10 12.29 19.72
CA ARG A 189 14.87 12.81 20.87
C ARG A 189 14.35 12.17 22.14
N LYS A 190 15.26 11.67 22.97
CA LYS A 190 14.94 11.12 24.30
C LYS A 190 14.44 12.20 25.25
N GLU A 191 13.55 11.83 26.17
CA GLU A 191 13.17 12.65 27.32
C GLU A 191 14.12 12.39 28.49
N GLY A 192 14.66 13.46 29.09
CA GLY A 192 15.55 13.39 30.25
C GLY A 192 16.87 12.63 30.04
N SER A 193 17.55 12.35 31.13
CA SER A 193 18.69 11.43 31.16
C SER A 193 18.20 9.99 31.03
N GLY A 194 18.76 9.21 30.11
CA GLY A 194 18.46 7.77 30.03
C GLY A 194 18.90 7.03 31.30
N ASN A 195 18.38 5.81 31.52
CA ASN A 195 18.91 4.95 32.57
C ASN A 195 20.38 4.61 32.28
N SER A 196 21.24 4.76 33.30
CA SER A 196 22.66 4.42 33.20
C SER A 196 22.93 2.90 33.19
N LEU A 197 21.95 2.10 33.66
CA LEU A 197 22.01 0.65 33.69
C LEU A 197 21.13 0.02 32.64
N VAL A 198 21.62 -0.97 31.92
CA VAL A 198 20.90 -1.78 30.94
C VAL A 198 20.91 -3.24 31.33
N ARG A 199 19.95 -4.02 30.85
CA ARG A 199 19.94 -5.48 31.08
C ARG A 199 21.18 -6.09 30.40
N VAL A 200 21.81 -7.01 31.13
CA VAL A 200 22.75 -7.97 30.52
C VAL A 200 21.91 -8.96 29.72
N VAL A 201 22.23 -9.13 28.44
CA VAL A 201 21.55 -10.09 27.53
C VAL A 201 22.25 -11.43 27.66
#